data_40c33865a274119eeed0f0b5699fe64f
#
_entry.id   40c33865a274119eeed0f0b5699fe64f
#
_cell.length_a   1.000
_cell.length_b   1.000
_cell.length_c   1.000
_cell.angle_alpha   90.00
_cell.angle_beta   90.00
_cell.angle_gamma   90.00
#
_symmetry.space_group_name_H-M   'P 1'
#
loop_
_entity.id
_entity.type
_entity.pdbx_description
1 polymer ?
#
loop_
_entity_poly.entity_id
_entity_poly.type
_entity_poly.pdbx_seq_one_letter_code
_entity_poly.pdbx_strand_id
1 'polypeptide(L)'
;MGKPAAIIATAAAAAALTAVPAHAEPVVVYQLAGTTRCLADTGANVVLRPCDEIADEQRWIVPISGGVDWPHNMATDRCLSATSAGDVLGQACGSGANQRWRRVPSGSAFQFRNVGTNRCLTATVTVAACATSSAKWVGLR
;
A
#
# COMPACT_ATOMS: atom_id res chain seq x y z
N MET A 1 70.81 -11.22 -26.12
CA MET A 1 70.39 -10.94 -24.77
C MET A 1 68.97 -10.32 -24.81
N GLY A 2 67.95 -11.10 -24.66
CA GLY A 2 66.57 -10.62 -24.63
C GLY A 2 66.25 -10.13 -23.25
N LYS A 3 65.78 -8.89 -23.13
CA LYS A 3 65.16 -8.42 -21.89
C LYS A 3 63.80 -9.11 -21.71
N PRO A 4 63.50 -9.67 -20.56
CA PRO A 4 62.13 -10.17 -20.31
C PRO A 4 61.19 -8.99 -20.26
N ALA A 5 60.17 -9.02 -21.14
CA ALA A 5 59.08 -8.09 -21.06
C ALA A 5 58.28 -8.42 -19.82
N ALA A 6 58.23 -7.51 -18.87
CA ALA A 6 57.31 -7.65 -17.73
C ALA A 6 55.91 -7.42 -18.24
N ILE A 7 55.12 -8.49 -18.30
CA ILE A 7 53.68 -8.38 -18.55
C ILE A 7 53.05 -7.87 -17.24
N ILE A 8 52.73 -6.59 -17.23
CA ILE A 8 51.90 -6.05 -16.14
C ILE A 8 50.50 -6.53 -16.42
N ALA A 9 50.10 -7.58 -15.73
CA ALA A 9 48.68 -7.97 -15.68
C ALA A 9 47.96 -6.92 -14.85
N THR A 10 47.31 -5.95 -15.48
CA THR A 10 46.33 -5.11 -14.82
C THR A 10 45.14 -5.97 -14.47
N ALA A 11 45.04 -6.40 -13.23
CA ALA A 11 43.83 -6.95 -12.72
C ALA A 11 42.75 -5.84 -12.70
N ALA A 12 41.87 -5.85 -13.68
CA ALA A 12 40.66 -5.04 -13.60
C ALA A 12 39.84 -5.56 -12.41
N ALA A 13 39.90 -4.85 -11.30
CA ALA A 13 38.95 -5.09 -10.22
C ALA A 13 37.55 -4.73 -10.75
N ALA A 14 36.78 -5.72 -11.16
CA ALA A 14 35.37 -5.54 -11.37
C ALA A 14 34.76 -5.15 -10.03
N ALA A 15 34.47 -3.86 -9.84
CA ALA A 15 33.66 -3.42 -8.73
C ALA A 15 32.31 -4.10 -8.91
N ALA A 16 32.04 -5.13 -8.12
CA ALA A 16 30.70 -5.67 -8.02
C ALA A 16 29.81 -4.55 -7.48
N LEU A 17 29.05 -3.90 -8.35
CA LEU A 17 27.96 -3.06 -7.95
C LEU A 17 26.96 -3.97 -7.26
N THR A 18 27.07 -4.09 -5.93
CA THR A 18 25.98 -4.64 -5.15
C THR A 18 24.83 -3.66 -5.34
N ALA A 19 23.86 -4.03 -6.19
CA ALA A 19 22.60 -3.32 -6.25
C ALA A 19 22.05 -3.34 -4.84
N VAL A 20 21.97 -2.15 -4.21
CA VAL A 20 21.18 -1.99 -3.00
C VAL A 20 19.79 -2.45 -3.38
N PRO A 21 19.20 -3.51 -2.77
CA PRO A 21 17.86 -3.90 -3.10
C PRO A 21 16.98 -2.65 -2.90
N ALA A 22 16.32 -2.20 -3.97
CA ALA A 22 15.28 -1.21 -3.84
C ALA A 22 14.37 -1.70 -2.71
N HIS A 23 14.14 -0.88 -1.68
CA HIS A 23 13.24 -1.24 -0.61
C HIS A 23 11.91 -1.60 -1.27
N ALA A 24 11.58 -2.89 -1.27
CA ALA A 24 10.30 -3.34 -1.76
C ALA A 24 9.24 -2.61 -0.93
N GLU A 25 8.34 -1.92 -1.61
CA GLU A 25 7.23 -1.26 -0.95
C GLU A 25 6.42 -2.29 -0.17
N PRO A 26 6.01 -2.01 1.07
CA PRO A 26 5.30 -2.98 1.87
C PRO A 26 3.98 -3.36 1.21
N VAL A 27 3.68 -4.66 1.23
CA VAL A 27 2.38 -5.20 0.83
C VAL A 27 1.55 -5.38 2.08
N VAL A 28 0.36 -4.84 2.08
CA VAL A 28 -0.56 -4.85 3.22
C VAL A 28 -1.89 -5.46 2.78
N VAL A 29 -2.48 -6.26 3.67
CA VAL A 29 -3.88 -6.68 3.59
C VAL A 29 -4.63 -5.93 4.69
N TYR A 30 -5.67 -5.20 4.34
CA TYR A 30 -6.45 -4.43 5.30
C TYR A 30 -7.63 -5.25 5.82
N GLN A 31 -7.56 -5.68 7.06
CA GLN A 31 -8.62 -6.41 7.73
C GLN A 31 -9.50 -5.48 8.56
N LEU A 32 -10.81 -5.64 8.45
CA LEU A 32 -11.75 -5.00 9.37
C LEU A 32 -11.59 -5.65 10.74
N ALA A 33 -11.15 -4.87 11.73
CA ALA A 33 -10.83 -5.37 13.06
C ALA A 33 -12.03 -6.07 13.70
N GLY A 34 -11.75 -7.18 14.38
CA GLY A 34 -12.80 -8.02 15.01
C GLY A 34 -13.57 -8.89 14.04
N THR A 35 -13.18 -8.96 12.77
CA THR A 35 -13.82 -9.79 11.74
C THR A 35 -12.77 -10.61 10.98
N THR A 36 -13.24 -11.52 10.13
CA THR A 36 -12.39 -12.25 9.17
C THR A 36 -12.51 -11.69 7.76
N ARG A 37 -12.85 -10.41 7.62
CA ARG A 37 -13.10 -9.77 6.34
C ARG A 37 -12.02 -8.74 6.00
N CYS A 38 -11.59 -8.77 4.75
CA CYS A 38 -10.53 -7.92 4.23
C CYS A 38 -10.99 -7.12 3.01
N LEU A 39 -10.36 -5.96 2.83
CA LEU A 39 -10.65 -5.04 1.75
C LEU A 39 -10.09 -5.58 0.43
N ALA A 40 -10.94 -5.68 -0.59
CA ALA A 40 -10.59 -6.21 -1.90
C ALA A 40 -11.02 -5.25 -3.02
N ASP A 41 -10.19 -5.10 -4.03
CA ASP A 41 -10.59 -4.46 -5.30
C ASP A 41 -10.82 -5.54 -6.36
N THR A 42 -12.08 -5.77 -6.70
CA THR A 42 -12.47 -6.80 -7.68
C THR A 42 -12.37 -6.35 -9.13
N GLY A 43 -12.00 -5.09 -9.36
CA GLY A 43 -12.04 -4.47 -10.68
C GLY A 43 -13.37 -3.78 -10.97
N ALA A 44 -14.47 -4.28 -10.43
CA ALA A 44 -15.78 -3.65 -10.50
C ALA A 44 -16.03 -2.74 -9.29
N ASN A 45 -15.71 -3.23 -8.09
CA ASN A 45 -15.95 -2.53 -6.83
C ASN A 45 -14.84 -2.83 -5.82
N VAL A 46 -14.68 -1.94 -4.85
CA VAL A 46 -13.97 -2.23 -3.61
C VAL A 46 -14.99 -2.76 -2.60
N VAL A 47 -14.73 -3.94 -2.08
CA VAL A 47 -15.66 -4.66 -1.19
C VAL A 47 -14.91 -5.35 -0.07
N LEU A 48 -15.64 -5.85 0.92
CA LEU A 48 -15.09 -6.76 1.92
C LEU A 48 -15.35 -8.22 1.50
N ARG A 49 -14.29 -9.03 1.58
CA ARG A 49 -14.34 -10.48 1.33
C ARG A 49 -13.69 -11.24 2.47
N PRO A 50 -13.99 -12.55 2.61
CA PRO A 50 -13.20 -13.38 3.52
C PRO A 50 -11.70 -13.21 3.27
N CYS A 51 -10.92 -12.99 4.33
CA CYS A 51 -9.51 -12.70 4.20
C CYS A 51 -8.75 -13.84 3.52
N ASP A 52 -8.00 -13.50 2.51
CA ASP A 52 -7.08 -14.38 1.80
C ASP A 52 -5.79 -13.57 1.50
N GLU A 53 -4.75 -13.83 2.27
CA GLU A 53 -3.51 -13.06 2.21
C GLU A 53 -2.70 -13.30 0.93
N ILE A 54 -3.06 -14.30 0.14
CA ILE A 54 -2.42 -14.58 -1.15
C ILE A 54 -3.25 -14.12 -2.36
N ALA A 55 -4.49 -13.68 -2.15
CA ALA A 55 -5.33 -13.15 -3.22
C ALA A 55 -4.89 -11.72 -3.58
N ASP A 56 -4.42 -11.52 -4.80
CA ASP A 56 -3.90 -10.22 -5.25
C ASP A 56 -4.93 -9.09 -5.16
N GLU A 57 -6.22 -9.38 -5.27
CA GLU A 57 -7.29 -8.40 -5.10
C GLU A 57 -7.38 -7.83 -3.68
N GLN A 58 -6.82 -8.53 -2.69
CA GLN A 58 -6.76 -8.11 -1.28
C GLN A 58 -5.37 -7.58 -0.88
N ARG A 59 -4.41 -7.64 -1.78
CA ARG A 59 -3.04 -7.21 -1.52
C ARG A 59 -2.81 -5.81 -2.07
N TRP A 60 -2.37 -4.93 -1.19
CA TRP A 60 -2.16 -3.53 -1.50
C TRP A 60 -0.68 -3.19 -1.33
N ILE A 61 -0.06 -2.68 -2.38
CA ILE A 61 1.27 -2.06 -2.28
C ILE A 61 1.06 -0.70 -1.68
N VAL A 62 1.76 -0.41 -0.60
CA VAL A 62 1.54 0.81 0.16
C VAL A 62 2.85 1.59 0.30
N PRO A 63 3.13 2.51 -0.63
CA PRO A 63 4.15 3.52 -0.39
C PRO A 63 3.74 4.36 0.82
N ILE A 64 4.63 4.44 1.81
CA ILE A 64 4.40 5.21 3.03
C ILE A 64 5.28 6.45 2.97
N SER A 65 4.66 7.60 3.04
CA SER A 65 5.36 8.88 3.11
C SER A 65 4.71 9.77 4.17
N GLY A 66 5.46 10.10 5.23
CA GLY A 66 4.99 10.99 6.28
C GLY A 66 3.78 10.47 7.05
N GLY A 67 3.65 9.14 7.23
CA GLY A 67 2.51 8.51 7.92
C GLY A 67 1.23 8.47 7.09
N VAL A 68 1.34 8.68 5.79
CA VAL A 68 0.22 8.61 4.85
C VAL A 68 0.41 7.42 3.93
N ASP A 69 -0.60 6.56 3.87
CA ASP A 69 -0.66 5.42 2.96
C ASP A 69 -1.21 5.86 1.60
N TRP A 70 -0.67 5.27 0.56
CA TRP A 70 -1.19 5.39 -0.80
C TRP A 70 -1.46 3.98 -1.36
N PRO A 71 -2.56 3.35 -0.98
CA PRO A 71 -2.80 1.95 -1.30
C PRO A 71 -3.06 1.70 -2.77
N HIS A 72 -2.24 0.84 -3.36
CA HIS A 72 -2.23 0.48 -4.75
C HIS A 72 -2.51 -1.03 -4.88
N ASN A 73 -3.61 -1.41 -5.50
CA ASN A 73 -4.05 -2.80 -5.54
C ASN A 73 -3.22 -3.63 -6.52
N MET A 74 -2.79 -4.81 -6.08
CA MET A 74 -1.93 -5.67 -6.90
C MET A 74 -2.64 -6.31 -8.08
N ALA A 75 -3.95 -6.59 -7.96
CA ALA A 75 -4.70 -7.23 -9.04
C ALA A 75 -5.16 -6.25 -10.11
N THR A 76 -5.56 -5.03 -9.72
CA THR A 76 -6.24 -4.08 -10.61
C THR A 76 -5.36 -2.90 -11.03
N ASP A 77 -4.21 -2.71 -10.38
CA ASP A 77 -3.31 -1.58 -10.60
C ASP A 77 -3.98 -0.22 -10.31
N ARG A 78 -5.03 -0.22 -9.47
CA ARG A 78 -5.79 0.97 -9.09
C ARG A 78 -5.50 1.37 -7.66
N CYS A 79 -5.67 2.65 -7.37
CA CYS A 79 -5.50 3.19 -6.02
C CYS A 79 -6.84 3.30 -5.29
N LEU A 80 -6.81 3.02 -3.99
CA LEU A 80 -7.97 3.18 -3.12
C LEU A 80 -8.32 4.66 -3.02
N SER A 81 -9.53 5.01 -3.44
CA SER A 81 -9.97 6.40 -3.58
C SER A 81 -11.30 6.63 -2.87
N ALA A 82 -11.47 7.81 -2.29
CA ALA A 82 -12.77 8.25 -1.79
C ALA A 82 -13.30 9.39 -2.65
N THR A 83 -14.60 9.40 -2.90
CA THR A 83 -15.29 10.49 -3.61
C THR A 83 -15.88 11.50 -2.64
N SER A 84 -16.20 12.70 -3.10
CA SER A 84 -16.88 13.71 -2.29
C SER A 84 -18.30 13.26 -1.85
N ALA A 85 -18.90 12.33 -2.59
CA ALA A 85 -20.19 11.74 -2.24
C ALA A 85 -20.07 10.69 -1.14
N GLY A 86 -18.86 10.28 -0.77
CA GLY A 86 -18.62 9.30 0.30
C GLY A 86 -18.40 7.88 -0.19
N ASP A 87 -18.36 7.65 -1.49
CA ASP A 87 -18.08 6.34 -2.06
C ASP A 87 -16.58 6.02 -1.99
N VAL A 88 -16.27 4.75 -1.81
CA VAL A 88 -14.89 4.25 -1.86
C VAL A 88 -14.77 3.27 -3.02
N LEU A 89 -13.82 3.53 -3.89
CA LEU A 89 -13.63 2.74 -5.11
C LEU A 89 -12.15 2.72 -5.53
N GLY A 90 -11.81 1.86 -6.47
CA GLY A 90 -10.51 1.87 -7.13
C GLY A 90 -10.55 2.83 -8.31
N GLN A 91 -9.55 3.69 -8.40
CA GLN A 91 -9.37 4.63 -9.51
C GLN A 91 -7.93 4.60 -10.01
N ALA A 92 -7.70 5.05 -11.24
CA ALA A 92 -6.35 5.23 -11.74
C ALA A 92 -5.53 6.05 -10.74
N CYS A 93 -4.32 5.58 -10.43
CA CYS A 93 -3.46 6.23 -9.45
C CYS A 93 -3.01 7.61 -9.92
N GLY A 94 -3.09 8.57 -9.03
CA GLY A 94 -2.72 9.95 -9.27
C GLY A 94 -2.23 10.64 -8.00
N SER A 95 -1.99 11.92 -8.07
CA SER A 95 -1.45 12.72 -6.96
C SER A 95 -2.51 13.29 -6.03
N GLY A 96 -3.80 13.01 -6.27
CA GLY A 96 -4.91 13.60 -5.52
C GLY A 96 -4.96 13.16 -4.06
N ALA A 97 -5.37 14.07 -3.17
CA ALA A 97 -5.52 13.80 -1.75
C ALA A 97 -6.61 12.75 -1.45
N ASN A 98 -7.56 12.55 -2.36
CA ASN A 98 -8.60 11.54 -2.24
C ASN A 98 -8.07 10.10 -2.33
N GLN A 99 -6.82 9.90 -2.72
CA GLN A 99 -6.13 8.62 -2.74
C GLN A 99 -5.09 8.48 -1.63
N ARG A 100 -5.04 9.42 -0.71
CA ARG A 100 -4.12 9.42 0.43
C ARG A 100 -4.91 9.12 1.69
N TRP A 101 -4.38 8.22 2.50
CA TRP A 101 -5.05 7.71 3.67
C TRP A 101 -4.13 7.75 4.88
N ARG A 102 -4.62 8.32 5.95
CA ARG A 102 -3.89 8.44 7.20
C ARG A 102 -4.37 7.41 8.20
N ARG A 103 -3.44 6.68 8.79
CA ARG A 103 -3.74 5.78 9.89
C ARG A 103 -3.84 6.59 11.17
N VAL A 104 -5.01 6.64 11.76
CA VAL A 104 -5.25 7.27 13.06
C VAL A 104 -5.27 6.17 14.11
N PRO A 105 -4.24 6.06 14.96
CA PRO A 105 -4.11 4.96 15.92
C PRO A 105 -5.32 4.85 16.86
N SER A 106 -5.74 3.62 17.13
CA SER A 106 -6.83 3.31 18.05
C SER A 106 -6.56 1.93 18.68
N GLY A 107 -5.83 1.88 19.79
CA GLY A 107 -5.34 0.65 20.38
C GLY A 107 -4.36 -0.05 19.43
N SER A 108 -4.57 -1.35 19.17
CA SER A 108 -3.78 -2.14 18.23
C SER A 108 -4.26 -1.99 16.77
N ALA A 109 -5.33 -1.26 16.54
CA ALA A 109 -5.93 -1.00 15.24
C ALA A 109 -5.82 0.49 14.88
N PHE A 110 -6.43 0.91 13.79
CA PHE A 110 -6.49 2.31 13.38
C PHE A 110 -7.81 2.64 12.69
N GLN A 111 -8.22 3.89 12.77
CA GLN A 111 -9.17 4.45 11.81
C GLN A 111 -8.41 4.85 10.55
N PHE A 112 -9.02 4.61 9.39
CA PHE A 112 -8.38 4.90 8.11
C PHE A 112 -9.03 6.16 7.52
N ARG A 113 -8.37 7.30 7.73
CA ARG A 113 -8.89 8.61 7.34
C ARG A 113 -8.41 9.02 5.96
N ASN A 114 -9.35 9.31 5.08
CA ASN A 114 -9.04 9.85 3.77
C ASN A 114 -8.62 11.32 3.89
N VAL A 115 -7.48 11.65 3.32
CA VAL A 115 -6.90 13.01 3.42
C VAL A 115 -7.76 14.03 2.66
N GLY A 116 -8.31 13.65 1.50
CA GLY A 116 -9.09 14.56 0.66
C GLY A 116 -10.46 14.87 1.23
N THR A 117 -11.16 13.89 1.81
CA THR A 117 -12.50 14.07 2.38
C THR A 117 -12.49 14.36 3.87
N ASN A 118 -11.38 14.10 4.55
CA ASN A 118 -11.26 14.18 6.01
C ASN A 118 -12.25 13.27 6.75
N ARG A 119 -12.70 12.19 6.12
CA ARG A 119 -13.61 11.19 6.66
C ARG A 119 -12.93 9.82 6.75
N CYS A 120 -13.48 8.93 7.56
CA CYS A 120 -12.92 7.61 7.82
C CYS A 120 -13.64 6.50 7.08
N LEU A 121 -12.87 5.49 6.67
CA LEU A 121 -13.38 4.29 6.02
C LEU A 121 -14.29 3.51 6.98
N THR A 122 -15.51 3.20 6.54
CA THR A 122 -16.53 2.48 7.28
C THR A 122 -16.53 0.99 6.95
N ALA A 123 -17.24 0.21 7.75
CA ALA A 123 -17.44 -1.23 7.52
C ALA A 123 -18.27 -1.55 6.28
N THR A 124 -18.94 -0.56 5.69
CA THR A 124 -19.69 -0.70 4.42
C THR A 124 -18.91 -0.22 3.21
N VAL A 125 -17.62 0.05 3.37
CA VAL A 125 -16.73 0.54 2.32
C VAL A 125 -17.23 1.87 1.73
N THR A 126 -17.50 2.79 2.62
CA THR A 126 -17.80 4.19 2.36
C THR A 126 -16.90 5.03 3.27
N VAL A 127 -16.95 6.34 3.15
CA VAL A 127 -16.35 7.22 4.17
C VAL A 127 -17.44 8.01 4.89
N ALA A 128 -17.26 8.16 6.20
CA ALA A 128 -18.16 8.92 7.07
C ALA A 128 -17.34 9.69 8.11
N ALA A 129 -17.99 10.60 8.84
CA ALA A 129 -17.33 11.34 9.90
C ALA A 129 -16.57 10.41 10.85
N CYS A 130 -15.30 10.67 11.11
CA CYS A 130 -14.46 9.78 11.92
C CYS A 130 -15.00 9.63 13.35
N ALA A 131 -15.61 10.67 13.90
CA ALA A 131 -16.20 10.64 15.25
C ALA A 131 -17.36 9.65 15.38
N THR A 132 -18.08 9.35 14.28
CA THR A 132 -19.22 8.44 14.25
C THR A 132 -18.87 7.07 13.68
N SER A 133 -17.73 6.93 13.00
CA SER A 133 -17.26 5.67 12.46
C SER A 133 -16.68 4.79 13.56
N SER A 134 -17.29 3.63 13.80
CA SER A 134 -16.78 2.61 14.72
C SER A 134 -15.80 1.64 14.04
N ALA A 135 -15.66 1.70 12.72
CA ALA A 135 -14.80 0.80 11.97
C ALA A 135 -13.32 1.05 12.31
N LYS A 136 -12.65 -0.03 12.67
CA LYS A 136 -11.20 -0.07 12.89
C LYS A 136 -10.59 -1.07 11.92
N TRP A 137 -9.35 -0.83 11.57
CA TRP A 137 -8.63 -1.62 10.58
C TRP A 137 -7.32 -2.12 11.15
N VAL A 138 -6.89 -3.28 10.67
CA VAL A 138 -5.59 -3.86 10.98
C VAL A 138 -4.87 -4.12 9.66
N GLY A 139 -3.62 -3.72 9.58
CA GLY A 139 -2.76 -4.04 8.45
C GLY A 139 -2.05 -5.37 8.69
N LEU A 140 -2.33 -6.37 7.86
CA LEU A 140 -1.62 -7.66 7.85
C LEU A 140 -0.51 -7.59 6.80
N ARG A 141 0.62 -8.20 7.10
CA ARG A 141 1.78 -8.29 6.20
C ARG A 141 2.10 -9.72 5.82
#